data_c03f04357b944748e41ea6132a8ce45c
#
_entry.id   c03f04357b944748e41ea6132a8ce45c
#
_cell.length_a   1.000
_cell.length_b   1.000
_cell.length_c   1.000
_cell.angle_alpha   90.00
_cell.angle_beta   90.00
_cell.angle_gamma   90.00
#
_symmetry.space_group_name_H-M   'P 1'
#
loop_
_entity.id
_entity.type
_entity.pdbx_description
1 polymer ?
#
loop_
_entity_poly.entity_id
_entity_poly.type
_entity_poly.pdbx_seq_one_letter_code
_entity_poly.pdbx_strand_id
1 'polypeptide(L)'
;MADKEHRQTDEILAEMEQHLSAIYEEASADIEAKAQEYFDRFKVQDEEMRKKVKSGEITEAEYIEWRRKKMLYGKRYTDMQRSLAEEISHVNETAMAYINDKLPTIYALNFNALKGAVESVVKGYSFSLVDPQVVKNLATRDKTLLPYKYVNGRKDVRWNTQKVNSAVLQGVLQGESVSDIGKRLQSVTEMNRTSAIRNARTTVTSAECKGRQDSYEQASKDGIEIEREWIATNDYRTRHSHVMLDGQIAPVNKPFKSELGPIMYPGDPNAHPSNVYQCRCTIAEASINGIKIKDGMKYSDRYTVRDVYEKDQKEFDIRQKMAYNEKADKKQWRAYKAVLRGDVPRSFSDFQNLKYRNSEQYEELKQYYRYKKRVPEANKKDFYIAQRIKEKGIVGTIRVPAAKVVVSNLSVVNDHAFRHGCTLEDAKKYIKNAKVSIKRSKWDGMHTNFYSLEGATYLNAEGKVNAIYAKKDFQKDTPKILEEFE
;
A
#
# COMPACT_ATOMS: atom_id res chain seq x y z
N MET A 1 -15.31 27.21 -2.08
CA MET A 1 -13.91 27.07 -2.58
C MET A 1 -13.01 27.53 -1.46
N ALA A 2 -11.85 26.88 -1.27
CA ALA A 2 -10.85 27.39 -0.35
C ALA A 2 -10.48 28.82 -0.74
N ASP A 3 -10.18 29.69 0.23
CA ASP A 3 -9.76 31.06 -0.04
C ASP A 3 -8.41 31.09 -0.79
N LYS A 4 -7.98 32.28 -1.17
CA LYS A 4 -6.76 32.47 -1.95
C LYS A 4 -5.53 31.97 -1.18
N GLU A 5 -5.45 32.25 0.11
CA GLU A 5 -4.32 31.95 0.97
C GLU A 5 -4.20 30.46 1.24
N HIS A 6 -5.33 29.75 1.43
CA HIS A 6 -5.32 28.29 1.53
C HIS A 6 -4.84 27.63 0.22
N ARG A 7 -5.28 28.14 -0.94
CA ARG A 7 -4.77 27.64 -2.23
C ARG A 7 -3.27 27.85 -2.40
N GLN A 8 -2.77 29.04 -2.00
CA GLN A 8 -1.34 29.31 -2.01
C GLN A 8 -0.58 28.36 -1.06
N THR A 9 -1.15 28.05 0.11
CA THR A 9 -0.58 27.07 1.03
C THR A 9 -0.54 25.67 0.41
N ASP A 10 -1.59 25.26 -0.29
CA ASP A 10 -1.63 23.98 -1.02
C ASP A 10 -0.59 23.93 -2.15
N GLU A 11 -0.39 25.03 -2.88
CA GLU A 11 0.66 25.16 -3.91
C GLU A 11 2.06 25.00 -3.29
N ILE A 12 2.34 25.72 -2.21
CA ILE A 12 3.61 25.59 -1.46
C ILE A 12 3.80 24.14 -0.98
N LEU A 13 2.76 23.50 -0.46
CA LEU A 13 2.83 22.11 -0.03
C LEU A 13 3.12 21.17 -1.21
N ALA A 14 2.50 21.38 -2.36
CA ALA A 14 2.76 20.58 -3.56
C ALA A 14 4.22 20.69 -4.03
N GLU A 15 4.76 21.92 -4.05
CA GLU A 15 6.19 22.15 -4.34
C GLU A 15 7.09 21.47 -3.32
N MET A 16 6.76 21.54 -2.02
CA MET A 16 7.50 20.86 -0.97
C MET A 16 7.48 19.34 -1.18
N GLU A 17 6.37 18.75 -1.54
CA GLU A 17 6.27 17.30 -1.80
C GLU A 17 7.11 16.86 -3.00
N GLN A 18 7.18 17.68 -4.06
CA GLN A 18 8.05 17.42 -5.21
C GLN A 18 9.52 17.50 -4.81
N HIS A 19 9.92 18.54 -4.07
CA HIS A 19 11.29 18.71 -3.62
C HIS A 19 11.73 17.60 -2.66
N LEU A 20 10.88 17.22 -1.70
CA LEU A 20 11.13 16.09 -0.82
C LEU A 20 11.27 14.78 -1.62
N SER A 21 10.44 14.58 -2.65
CA SER A 21 10.58 13.40 -3.50
C SER A 21 11.93 13.36 -4.21
N ALA A 22 12.39 14.50 -4.76
CA ALA A 22 13.70 14.61 -5.42
C ALA A 22 14.87 14.30 -4.47
N ILE A 23 14.84 14.86 -3.24
CA ILE A 23 15.86 14.58 -2.20
C ILE A 23 15.98 13.06 -1.94
N TYR A 24 14.85 12.36 -1.78
CA TYR A 24 14.87 10.93 -1.49
C TYR A 24 15.16 10.06 -2.72
N GLU A 25 14.86 10.52 -3.94
CA GLU A 25 15.23 9.84 -5.18
C GLU A 25 16.74 9.89 -5.41
N GLU A 26 17.38 11.05 -5.20
CA GLU A 26 18.83 11.23 -5.25
C GLU A 26 19.51 10.33 -4.20
N ALA A 27 19.06 10.41 -2.94
CA ALA A 27 19.58 9.55 -1.87
C ALA A 27 19.38 8.06 -2.15
N SER A 28 18.29 7.67 -2.79
CA SER A 28 18.03 6.28 -3.15
C SER A 28 19.05 5.76 -4.16
N ALA A 29 19.47 6.59 -5.13
CA ALA A 29 20.50 6.23 -6.10
C ALA A 29 21.88 6.05 -5.42
N ASP A 30 22.25 6.93 -4.49
CA ASP A 30 23.51 6.84 -3.74
C ASP A 30 23.55 5.61 -2.83
N ILE A 31 22.45 5.33 -2.13
CA ILE A 31 22.27 4.14 -1.28
C ILE A 31 22.37 2.87 -2.11
N GLU A 32 21.77 2.86 -3.32
CA GLU A 32 21.85 1.73 -4.24
C GLU A 32 23.29 1.51 -4.72
N ALA A 33 23.99 2.57 -5.11
CA ALA A 33 25.38 2.50 -5.55
C ALA A 33 26.31 1.95 -4.46
N LYS A 34 26.19 2.42 -3.21
CA LYS A 34 26.96 1.91 -2.07
C LYS A 34 26.63 0.46 -1.73
N ALA A 35 25.36 0.10 -1.79
CA ALA A 35 24.93 -1.28 -1.59
C ALA A 35 25.46 -2.19 -2.71
N GLN A 36 25.42 -1.73 -3.96
CA GLN A 36 25.92 -2.45 -5.12
C GLN A 36 27.42 -2.74 -5.02
N GLU A 37 28.25 -1.77 -4.58
CA GLU A 37 29.68 -1.97 -4.36
C GLU A 37 29.96 -3.12 -3.35
N TYR A 38 29.18 -3.18 -2.29
CA TYR A 38 29.26 -4.30 -1.34
C TYR A 38 28.86 -5.64 -1.97
N PHE A 39 27.76 -5.66 -2.72
CA PHE A 39 27.22 -6.87 -3.33
C PHE A 39 28.06 -7.38 -4.50
N ASP A 40 28.70 -6.52 -5.27
CA ASP A 40 29.58 -6.94 -6.37
C ASP A 40 30.80 -7.71 -5.85
N ARG A 41 31.37 -7.25 -4.76
CA ARG A 41 32.46 -7.99 -4.08
C ARG A 41 31.98 -9.33 -3.50
N PHE A 42 30.75 -9.39 -3.03
CA PHE A 42 30.13 -10.62 -2.54
C PHE A 42 29.84 -11.60 -3.70
N LYS A 43 29.34 -11.10 -4.83
CA LYS A 43 28.98 -11.88 -6.01
C LYS A 43 30.14 -12.74 -6.52
N VAL A 44 31.34 -12.19 -6.57
CA VAL A 44 32.53 -12.95 -7.00
C VAL A 44 32.74 -14.18 -6.10
N GLN A 45 32.66 -13.99 -4.78
CA GLN A 45 32.82 -15.10 -3.83
C GLN A 45 31.64 -16.09 -3.88
N ASP A 46 30.41 -15.60 -4.11
CA ASP A 46 29.22 -16.43 -4.26
C ASP A 46 29.31 -17.35 -5.49
N GLU A 47 29.81 -16.83 -6.60
CA GLU A 47 30.05 -17.62 -7.81
C GLU A 47 31.14 -18.70 -7.63
N GLU A 48 32.20 -18.40 -6.92
CA GLU A 48 33.25 -19.38 -6.57
C GLU A 48 32.67 -20.51 -5.71
N MET A 49 31.89 -20.16 -4.68
CA MET A 49 31.25 -21.15 -3.80
C MET A 49 30.20 -21.99 -4.52
N ARG A 50 29.46 -21.42 -5.45
CA ARG A 50 28.54 -22.16 -6.32
C ARG A 50 29.26 -23.16 -7.25
N LYS A 51 30.45 -22.81 -7.75
CA LYS A 51 31.28 -23.75 -8.51
C LYS A 51 31.70 -24.95 -7.63
N LYS A 52 32.05 -24.72 -6.35
CA LYS A 52 32.38 -25.77 -5.40
C LYS A 52 31.20 -26.70 -5.09
N VAL A 53 29.99 -26.16 -5.02
CA VAL A 53 28.77 -27.00 -4.92
C VAL A 53 28.63 -27.90 -6.17
N LYS A 54 28.81 -27.31 -7.36
CA LYS A 54 28.70 -28.05 -8.63
C LYS A 54 29.79 -29.12 -8.79
N SER A 55 31.00 -28.90 -8.26
CA SER A 55 32.09 -29.89 -8.27
C SER A 55 31.95 -30.96 -7.17
N GLY A 56 31.00 -30.78 -6.24
CA GLY A 56 30.83 -31.70 -5.11
C GLY A 56 31.84 -31.47 -3.96
N GLU A 57 32.63 -30.40 -3.98
CA GLU A 57 33.58 -30.06 -2.92
C GLU A 57 32.87 -29.64 -1.61
N ILE A 58 31.69 -29.04 -1.73
CA ILE A 58 30.85 -28.65 -0.61
C ILE A 58 29.39 -28.99 -0.90
N THR A 59 28.63 -29.20 0.14
CA THR A 59 27.18 -29.44 0.05
C THR A 59 26.40 -28.13 -0.13
N GLU A 60 25.15 -28.23 -0.64
CA GLU A 60 24.23 -27.08 -0.70
C GLU A 60 23.98 -26.47 0.68
N ALA A 61 23.92 -27.30 1.74
CA ALA A 61 23.72 -26.84 3.11
C ALA A 61 24.92 -26.00 3.62
N GLU A 62 26.16 -26.44 3.32
CA GLU A 62 27.37 -25.69 3.65
C GLU A 62 27.46 -24.37 2.88
N TYR A 63 27.05 -24.36 1.62
CA TYR A 63 26.94 -23.13 0.82
C TYR A 63 25.94 -22.15 1.40
N ILE A 64 24.74 -22.60 1.76
CA ILE A 64 23.68 -21.75 2.37
C ILE A 64 24.19 -21.17 3.69
N GLU A 65 24.83 -21.96 4.53
CA GLU A 65 25.38 -21.50 5.82
C GLU A 65 26.52 -20.51 5.63
N TRP A 66 27.46 -20.76 4.66
CA TRP A 66 28.52 -19.84 4.30
C TRP A 66 27.93 -18.48 3.82
N ARG A 67 26.95 -18.54 2.92
CA ARG A 67 26.26 -17.36 2.38
C ARG A 67 25.62 -16.55 3.48
N ARG A 68 24.91 -17.21 4.39
CA ARG A 68 24.30 -16.60 5.55
C ARG A 68 25.34 -15.93 6.45
N LYS A 69 26.42 -16.58 6.79
CA LYS A 69 27.49 -16.02 7.63
C LYS A 69 28.15 -14.80 6.97
N LYS A 70 28.47 -14.89 5.70
CA LYS A 70 29.12 -13.79 4.97
C LYS A 70 28.22 -12.57 4.81
N MET A 71 26.96 -12.77 4.48
CA MET A 71 26.02 -11.65 4.26
C MET A 71 25.49 -11.03 5.53
N LEU A 72 25.41 -11.74 6.65
CA LEU A 72 24.72 -11.25 7.84
C LEU A 72 25.62 -10.92 9.04
N TYR A 73 26.82 -11.49 9.10
CA TYR A 73 27.69 -11.39 10.28
C TYR A 73 29.10 -10.86 10.00
N GLY A 74 29.42 -10.53 8.75
CA GLY A 74 30.73 -10.00 8.40
C GLY A 74 30.89 -8.53 8.81
N LYS A 75 32.09 -8.12 9.26
CA LYS A 75 32.41 -6.71 9.59
C LYS A 75 31.99 -5.75 8.45
N ARG A 76 32.30 -6.12 7.20
CA ARG A 76 31.93 -5.33 6.02
C ARG A 76 30.41 -5.13 5.88
N TYR A 77 29.62 -6.14 6.22
CA TYR A 77 28.16 -6.02 6.24
C TYR A 77 27.68 -5.02 7.29
N THR A 78 28.23 -5.12 8.49
CA THR A 78 27.89 -4.20 9.60
C THR A 78 28.28 -2.76 9.26
N ASP A 79 29.45 -2.56 8.63
CA ASP A 79 29.92 -1.24 8.21
C ASP A 79 29.03 -0.65 7.10
N MET A 80 28.68 -1.45 6.08
CA MET A 80 27.74 -1.03 5.04
C MET A 80 26.37 -0.68 5.64
N GLN A 81 25.81 -1.55 6.46
CA GLN A 81 24.51 -1.35 7.10
C GLN A 81 24.46 -0.03 7.89
N ARG A 82 25.51 0.24 8.65
CA ARG A 82 25.63 1.48 9.43
C ARG A 82 25.73 2.68 8.51
N SER A 83 26.59 2.64 7.50
CA SER A 83 26.78 3.73 6.54
C SER A 83 25.46 4.08 5.82
N LEU A 84 24.72 3.08 5.35
CA LEU A 84 23.41 3.31 4.70
C LEU A 84 22.40 3.92 5.67
N ALA A 85 22.36 3.45 6.92
CA ALA A 85 21.44 3.97 7.93
C ALA A 85 21.76 5.41 8.33
N GLU A 86 23.04 5.77 8.46
CA GLU A 86 23.50 7.13 8.75
C GLU A 86 23.14 8.08 7.60
N GLU A 87 23.33 7.65 6.36
CA GLU A 87 22.97 8.42 5.17
C GLU A 87 21.46 8.68 5.09
N ILE A 88 20.62 7.66 5.26
CA ILE A 88 19.16 7.83 5.31
C ILE A 88 18.78 8.82 6.43
N SER A 89 19.44 8.74 7.58
CA SER A 89 19.16 9.64 8.70
C SER A 89 19.56 11.08 8.38
N HIS A 90 20.67 11.30 7.72
CA HIS A 90 21.10 12.62 7.24
C HIS A 90 20.10 13.22 6.23
N VAL A 91 19.60 12.40 5.31
CA VAL A 91 18.53 12.78 4.37
C VAL A 91 17.26 13.18 5.11
N ASN A 92 16.89 12.44 6.16
CA ASN A 92 15.74 12.78 7.00
C ASN A 92 15.93 14.13 7.72
N GLU A 93 17.13 14.42 8.22
CA GLU A 93 17.47 15.71 8.84
C GLU A 93 17.36 16.86 7.84
N THR A 94 17.90 16.69 6.63
CA THR A 94 17.81 17.66 5.53
C THR A 94 16.34 17.92 5.14
N ALA A 95 15.56 16.87 5.01
CA ALA A 95 14.13 16.96 4.69
C ALA A 95 13.35 17.73 5.77
N MET A 96 13.63 17.46 7.06
CA MET A 96 12.96 18.18 8.15
C MET A 96 13.43 19.64 8.24
N ALA A 97 14.70 19.96 8.02
CA ALA A 97 15.19 21.32 7.95
C ALA A 97 14.50 22.12 6.84
N TYR A 98 14.36 21.53 5.65
CA TYR A 98 13.65 22.14 4.53
C TYR A 98 12.16 22.40 4.85
N ILE A 99 11.46 21.43 5.47
CA ILE A 99 10.07 21.61 5.90
C ILE A 99 9.98 22.78 6.88
N ASN A 100 10.82 22.78 7.92
CA ASN A 100 10.81 23.82 8.96
C ASN A 100 11.09 25.22 8.39
N ASP A 101 11.96 25.35 7.39
CA ASP A 101 12.28 26.64 6.76
C ASP A 101 11.09 27.28 6.04
N LYS A 102 10.12 26.49 5.55
CA LYS A 102 8.90 26.98 4.90
C LYS A 102 7.80 27.43 5.86
N LEU A 103 7.79 26.92 7.09
CA LEU A 103 6.69 27.17 8.02
C LEU A 103 6.47 28.64 8.39
N PRO A 104 7.50 29.50 8.60
CA PRO A 104 7.30 30.92 8.85
C PRO A 104 6.55 31.64 7.73
N THR A 105 6.84 31.32 6.48
CA THR A 105 6.17 31.90 5.31
C THR A 105 4.70 31.48 5.27
N ILE A 106 4.41 30.20 5.52
CA ILE A 106 3.04 29.69 5.54
C ILE A 106 2.24 30.31 6.68
N TYR A 107 2.83 30.41 7.87
CA TYR A 107 2.19 31.07 9.00
C TYR A 107 1.89 32.54 8.72
N ALA A 108 2.87 33.32 8.24
CA ALA A 108 2.70 34.74 7.96
C ALA A 108 1.65 35.00 6.85
N LEU A 109 1.66 34.20 5.78
CA LEU A 109 0.66 34.23 4.72
C LEU A 109 -0.76 34.12 5.30
N ASN A 110 -0.96 33.16 6.17
CA ASN A 110 -2.28 32.85 6.73
C ASN A 110 -2.67 33.75 7.91
N PHE A 111 -1.70 34.25 8.67
CA PHE A 111 -1.94 35.30 9.66
C PHE A 111 -2.44 36.58 9.00
N ASN A 112 -1.82 36.96 7.89
CA ASN A 112 -2.13 38.19 7.15
C ASN A 112 -3.45 38.10 6.35
N ALA A 113 -4.02 36.91 6.17
CA ALA A 113 -5.26 36.68 5.42
C ALA A 113 -6.45 37.45 5.99
N LEU A 114 -6.50 37.64 7.33
CA LEU A 114 -7.60 38.33 8.01
C LEU A 114 -7.71 39.81 7.65
N LYS A 115 -6.61 40.46 7.20
CA LYS A 115 -6.57 41.93 6.96
C LYS A 115 -7.75 42.42 6.11
N GLY A 116 -7.94 41.83 4.94
CA GLY A 116 -8.96 42.28 4.00
C GLY A 116 -10.38 42.17 4.57
N ALA A 117 -10.67 41.08 5.27
CA ALA A 117 -11.98 40.83 5.86
C ALA A 117 -12.26 41.84 7.00
N VAL A 118 -11.31 41.99 7.92
CA VAL A 118 -11.48 42.89 9.10
C VAL A 118 -11.58 44.34 8.68
N GLU A 119 -10.68 44.85 7.81
CA GLU A 119 -10.68 46.24 7.39
C GLU A 119 -11.92 46.60 6.54
N SER A 120 -12.55 45.63 5.87
CA SER A 120 -13.80 45.83 5.15
C SER A 120 -15.02 46.03 6.06
N VAL A 121 -14.99 45.46 7.26
CA VAL A 121 -16.10 45.44 8.21
C VAL A 121 -15.89 46.52 9.29
N VAL A 122 -14.68 46.69 9.78
CA VAL A 122 -14.36 47.57 10.92
C VAL A 122 -13.68 48.82 10.39
N LYS A 123 -14.48 49.87 10.15
CA LYS A 123 -13.97 51.17 9.65
C LYS A 123 -12.96 51.79 10.59
N GLY A 124 -11.82 52.21 10.07
CA GLY A 124 -10.75 52.86 10.82
C GLY A 124 -9.83 51.90 11.60
N TYR A 125 -10.06 50.61 11.54
CA TYR A 125 -9.11 49.63 12.06
C TYR A 125 -8.03 49.33 11.02
N SER A 126 -6.77 49.28 11.47
CA SER A 126 -5.63 48.92 10.62
C SER A 126 -4.99 47.66 11.18
N PHE A 127 -5.12 46.57 10.45
CA PHE A 127 -4.58 45.27 10.81
C PHE A 127 -3.06 45.21 10.62
N SER A 128 -2.34 44.86 11.72
CA SER A 128 -0.88 44.75 11.69
C SER A 128 -0.42 43.46 11.01
N LEU A 129 0.26 43.61 9.86
CA LEU A 129 0.84 42.48 9.14
C LEU A 129 2.10 41.95 9.82
N VAL A 130 2.37 40.68 9.67
CA VAL A 130 3.61 40.03 10.09
C VAL A 130 4.45 39.62 8.90
N ASP A 131 5.75 39.83 9.00
CA ASP A 131 6.74 39.37 8.03
C ASP A 131 7.25 37.98 8.39
N PRO A 132 7.49 37.07 7.43
CA PRO A 132 8.03 35.73 7.69
C PRO A 132 9.31 35.71 8.50
N GLN A 133 10.21 36.72 8.32
CA GLN A 133 11.46 36.80 9.10
C GLN A 133 11.18 37.18 10.57
N VAL A 134 10.17 38.01 10.83
CA VAL A 134 9.73 38.30 12.20
C VAL A 134 9.17 37.05 12.86
N VAL A 135 8.34 36.28 12.14
CA VAL A 135 7.82 34.99 12.62
C VAL A 135 8.97 34.02 12.92
N LYS A 136 9.97 33.93 12.05
CA LYS A 136 11.16 33.07 12.24
C LYS A 136 11.91 33.48 13.52
N ASN A 137 12.10 34.78 13.75
CA ASN A 137 12.77 35.26 14.94
C ASN A 137 11.94 35.02 16.22
N LEU A 138 10.63 35.17 16.16
CA LEU A 138 9.74 34.85 17.28
C LEU A 138 9.77 33.37 17.61
N ALA A 139 9.76 32.50 16.62
CA ALA A 139 9.80 31.05 16.78
C ALA A 139 11.13 30.55 17.39
N THR A 140 12.22 31.33 17.33
CA THR A 140 13.44 30.99 18.06
C THR A 140 13.29 31.23 19.58
N ARG A 141 12.44 32.17 19.97
CA ARG A 141 12.18 32.53 21.37
C ARG A 141 11.02 31.71 21.95
N ASP A 142 9.98 31.53 21.17
CA ASP A 142 8.83 30.68 21.50
C ASP A 142 8.75 29.48 20.56
N LYS A 143 9.23 28.33 21.02
CA LYS A 143 9.23 27.09 20.26
C LYS A 143 7.85 26.49 20.04
N THR A 144 6.81 27.04 20.67
CA THR A 144 5.42 26.59 20.51
C THR A 144 4.70 27.36 19.39
N LEU A 145 5.28 28.47 18.90
CA LEU A 145 4.68 29.28 17.84
C LEU A 145 4.51 28.51 16.53
N LEU A 146 5.52 27.72 16.17
CA LEU A 146 5.50 26.92 14.93
C LEU A 146 5.68 25.44 15.26
N PRO A 147 5.00 24.54 14.50
CA PRO A 147 5.04 23.09 14.73
C PRO A 147 6.33 22.45 14.18
N TYR A 148 7.48 23.00 14.55
CA TYR A 148 8.78 22.51 14.10
C TYR A 148 8.98 21.03 14.45
N LYS A 149 9.53 20.27 13.52
CA LYS A 149 9.91 18.86 13.70
C LYS A 149 11.41 18.70 13.56
N TYR A 150 11.96 17.85 14.40
CA TYR A 150 13.38 17.51 14.38
C TYR A 150 13.58 16.01 14.40
N VAL A 151 14.56 15.56 13.64
CA VAL A 151 14.96 14.15 13.65
C VAL A 151 15.77 13.89 14.93
N ASN A 152 15.41 12.84 15.65
CA ASN A 152 16.28 12.33 16.70
C ASN A 152 17.30 11.39 16.07
N GLY A 153 18.47 11.89 15.69
CA GLY A 153 19.47 11.16 14.90
C GLY A 153 19.79 9.77 15.45
N ARG A 154 19.99 9.61 16.78
CA ARG A 154 20.27 8.28 17.37
C ARG A 154 19.14 7.29 17.19
N LYS A 155 17.89 7.73 17.39
CA LYS A 155 16.71 6.85 17.22
C LYS A 155 16.48 6.57 15.76
N ASP A 156 16.68 7.53 14.90
CA ASP A 156 16.46 7.42 13.46
C ASP A 156 17.49 6.48 12.82
N VAL A 157 18.77 6.65 13.10
CA VAL A 157 19.84 5.72 12.66
C VAL A 157 19.55 4.30 13.14
N ARG A 158 19.15 4.12 14.40
CA ARG A 158 18.82 2.79 14.95
C ARG A 158 17.64 2.16 14.18
N TRP A 159 16.61 2.94 13.90
CA TRP A 159 15.44 2.46 13.16
C TRP A 159 15.82 2.09 11.73
N ASN A 160 16.56 2.94 11.02
CA ASN A 160 17.04 2.69 9.67
C ASN A 160 17.97 1.47 9.61
N THR A 161 18.88 1.30 10.59
CA THR A 161 19.72 0.10 10.72
C THR A 161 18.87 -1.17 10.78
N GLN A 162 17.80 -1.18 11.60
CA GLN A 162 16.90 -2.32 11.70
C GLN A 162 16.17 -2.61 10.38
N LYS A 163 15.75 -1.56 9.66
CA LYS A 163 15.05 -1.71 8.37
C LYS A 163 15.97 -2.21 7.26
N VAL A 164 17.17 -1.65 7.15
CA VAL A 164 18.21 -2.12 6.22
C VAL A 164 18.56 -3.59 6.51
N ASN A 165 18.79 -3.94 7.77
CA ASN A 165 19.05 -5.32 8.16
C ASN A 165 17.90 -6.27 7.78
N SER A 166 16.67 -5.88 8.08
CA SER A 166 15.49 -6.68 7.74
C SER A 166 15.34 -6.88 6.23
N ALA A 167 15.59 -5.83 5.42
CA ALA A 167 15.52 -5.90 3.97
C ALA A 167 16.53 -6.90 3.40
N VAL A 168 17.79 -6.83 3.84
CA VAL A 168 18.84 -7.74 3.40
C VAL A 168 18.59 -9.17 3.91
N LEU A 169 18.27 -9.33 5.20
CA LEU A 169 18.00 -10.65 5.81
C LEU A 169 16.88 -11.40 5.08
N GLN A 170 15.78 -10.73 4.79
CA GLN A 170 14.66 -11.35 4.06
C GLN A 170 15.06 -11.79 2.66
N GLY A 171 15.80 -10.96 1.91
CA GLY A 171 16.29 -11.32 0.59
C GLY A 171 17.23 -12.52 0.61
N VAL A 172 18.14 -12.56 1.58
CA VAL A 172 19.07 -13.70 1.77
C VAL A 172 18.33 -14.98 2.09
N LEU A 173 17.37 -14.94 3.03
CA LEU A 173 16.57 -16.10 3.44
C LEU A 173 15.68 -16.64 2.32
N GLN A 174 15.22 -15.77 1.41
CA GLN A 174 14.41 -16.16 0.26
C GLN A 174 15.26 -16.56 -0.96
N GLY A 175 16.59 -16.53 -0.85
CA GLY A 175 17.49 -16.85 -1.96
C GLY A 175 17.43 -15.87 -3.13
N GLU A 176 17.00 -14.62 -2.87
CA GLU A 176 16.85 -13.60 -3.89
C GLU A 176 18.17 -13.19 -4.53
N SER A 177 18.08 -12.66 -5.74
CA SER A 177 19.21 -12.06 -6.43
C SER A 177 19.69 -10.78 -5.72
N VAL A 178 20.93 -10.37 -5.96
CA VAL A 178 21.48 -9.09 -5.47
C VAL A 178 20.62 -7.91 -5.91
N SER A 179 20.13 -7.92 -7.16
CA SER A 179 19.23 -6.89 -7.70
C SER A 179 17.92 -6.81 -6.93
N ASP A 180 17.36 -7.95 -6.51
CA ASP A 180 16.11 -7.94 -5.76
C ASP A 180 16.31 -7.47 -4.31
N ILE A 181 17.46 -7.77 -3.70
CA ILE A 181 17.86 -7.21 -2.42
C ILE A 181 18.03 -5.68 -2.53
N GLY A 182 18.62 -5.18 -3.63
CA GLY A 182 18.69 -3.75 -3.93
C GLY A 182 17.31 -3.07 -3.94
N LYS A 183 16.32 -3.66 -4.61
CA LYS A 183 14.92 -3.16 -4.60
C LYS A 183 14.30 -3.13 -3.20
N ARG A 184 14.68 -4.07 -2.33
CA ARG A 184 14.24 -4.06 -0.92
C ARG A 184 14.84 -2.88 -0.17
N LEU A 185 16.10 -2.52 -0.43
CA LEU A 185 16.75 -1.35 0.16
C LEU A 185 16.10 -0.05 -0.33
N GLN A 186 15.74 0.06 -1.61
CA GLN A 186 14.96 1.19 -2.13
C GLN A 186 13.63 1.33 -1.38
N SER A 187 12.99 0.25 -0.97
CA SER A 187 11.76 0.32 -0.18
C SER A 187 11.96 0.96 1.19
N VAL A 188 13.15 0.89 1.79
CA VAL A 188 13.46 1.56 3.06
C VAL A 188 13.52 3.07 2.86
N THR A 189 14.17 3.54 1.80
CA THR A 189 14.20 4.96 1.42
C THR A 189 12.81 5.48 1.13
N GLU A 190 11.98 4.71 0.43
CA GLU A 190 10.58 5.07 0.13
C GLU A 190 9.71 5.20 1.40
N MET A 191 9.94 4.36 2.42
CA MET A 191 9.26 4.51 3.73
C MET A 191 9.63 5.83 4.40
N ASN A 192 10.90 6.24 4.35
CA ASN A 192 11.37 7.51 4.90
C ASN A 192 10.79 8.70 4.12
N ARG A 193 10.80 8.67 2.78
CA ARG A 193 10.15 9.66 1.91
C ARG A 193 8.68 9.84 2.27
N THR A 194 7.95 8.73 2.38
CA THR A 194 6.52 8.75 2.75
C THR A 194 6.31 9.38 4.12
N SER A 195 7.19 9.11 5.08
CA SER A 195 7.13 9.71 6.42
C SER A 195 7.40 11.22 6.38
N ALA A 196 8.38 11.67 5.60
CA ALA A 196 8.69 13.09 5.43
C ALA A 196 7.51 13.86 4.82
N ILE A 197 6.89 13.34 3.75
CA ILE A 197 5.70 13.94 3.13
C ILE A 197 4.52 14.02 4.12
N ARG A 198 4.31 12.99 4.94
CA ARG A 198 3.28 13.01 5.98
C ARG A 198 3.54 14.08 7.04
N ASN A 199 4.79 14.24 7.43
CA ASN A 199 5.20 15.30 8.37
C ASN A 199 4.99 16.67 7.74
N ALA A 200 5.39 16.89 6.48
CA ALA A 200 5.16 18.13 5.76
C ALA A 200 3.67 18.52 5.77
N ARG A 201 2.78 17.63 5.35
CA ARG A 201 1.33 17.88 5.36
C ARG A 201 0.80 18.26 6.73
N THR A 202 1.22 17.53 7.76
CA THR A 202 0.76 17.78 9.13
C THR A 202 1.24 19.15 9.65
N THR A 203 2.52 19.46 9.43
CA THR A 203 3.10 20.73 9.93
C THR A 203 2.64 21.94 9.14
N VAL A 204 2.45 21.81 7.82
CA VAL A 204 1.90 22.86 6.96
C VAL A 204 0.47 23.21 7.39
N THR A 205 -0.43 22.23 7.52
CA THR A 205 -1.79 22.47 8.00
C THR A 205 -1.81 23.10 9.38
N SER A 206 -0.93 22.65 10.28
CA SER A 206 -0.82 23.22 11.62
C SER A 206 -0.32 24.67 11.59
N ALA A 207 0.71 24.99 10.79
CA ALA A 207 1.22 26.36 10.66
C ALA A 207 0.22 27.31 10.00
N GLU A 208 -0.47 26.86 8.94
CA GLU A 208 -1.55 27.58 8.30
C GLU A 208 -2.64 27.96 9.31
N CYS A 209 -3.24 26.95 9.94
CA CYS A 209 -4.39 27.18 10.81
C CYS A 209 -4.00 27.88 12.13
N LYS A 210 -2.75 27.68 12.60
CA LYS A 210 -2.20 28.44 13.73
C LYS A 210 -2.05 29.93 13.36
N GLY A 211 -1.54 30.26 12.17
CA GLY A 211 -1.45 31.63 11.71
C GLY A 211 -2.81 32.32 11.69
N ARG A 212 -3.83 31.65 11.13
CA ARG A 212 -5.22 32.15 11.14
C ARG A 212 -5.76 32.32 12.55
N GLN A 213 -5.60 31.31 13.40
CA GLN A 213 -6.05 31.36 14.79
C GLN A 213 -5.43 32.53 15.55
N ASP A 214 -4.11 32.74 15.41
CA ASP A 214 -3.40 33.81 16.10
C ASP A 214 -3.81 35.21 15.59
N SER A 215 -4.12 35.34 14.29
CA SER A 215 -4.65 36.59 13.75
C SER A 215 -6.05 36.91 14.29
N TYR A 216 -6.90 35.90 14.45
CA TYR A 216 -8.23 36.07 15.06
C TYR A 216 -8.11 36.44 16.55
N GLU A 217 -7.17 35.81 17.29
CA GLU A 217 -6.90 36.13 18.69
C GLU A 217 -6.35 37.56 18.86
N GLN A 218 -5.50 38.00 17.89
CA GLN A 218 -4.99 39.39 17.91
C GLN A 218 -6.13 40.39 17.72
N ALA A 219 -6.96 40.19 16.68
CA ALA A 219 -8.11 41.07 16.47
C ALA A 219 -9.10 41.06 17.64
N SER A 220 -9.28 39.91 18.27
CA SER A 220 -10.14 39.79 19.47
C SER A 220 -9.59 40.56 20.67
N LYS A 221 -8.26 40.61 20.85
CA LYS A 221 -7.63 41.48 21.89
C LYS A 221 -7.84 42.95 21.63
N ASP A 222 -7.98 43.33 20.36
CA ASP A 222 -8.29 44.70 19.94
C ASP A 222 -9.81 45.00 20.00
N GLY A 223 -10.61 44.11 20.58
CA GLY A 223 -12.05 44.28 20.80
C GLY A 223 -12.94 43.90 19.64
N ILE A 224 -12.42 43.18 18.62
CA ILE A 224 -13.18 42.70 17.47
C ILE A 224 -13.66 41.29 17.74
N GLU A 225 -14.98 41.08 17.71
CA GLU A 225 -15.58 39.76 17.89
C GLU A 225 -15.48 38.98 16.57
N ILE A 226 -14.84 37.79 16.62
CA ILE A 226 -14.73 36.90 15.46
C ILE A 226 -15.28 35.52 15.80
N GLU A 227 -16.12 35.00 14.92
CA GLU A 227 -16.52 33.60 14.88
C GLU A 227 -15.81 32.90 13.73
N ARG A 228 -15.34 31.69 13.99
CA ARG A 228 -14.63 30.85 13.03
C ARG A 228 -15.51 29.70 12.58
N GLU A 229 -15.38 29.32 11.31
CA GLU A 229 -15.99 28.15 10.74
C GLU A 229 -14.93 27.08 10.40
N TRP A 230 -15.21 25.83 10.75
CA TRP A 230 -14.41 24.70 10.30
C TRP A 230 -14.75 24.32 8.87
N ILE A 231 -13.73 24.23 8.02
CA ILE A 231 -13.89 23.90 6.60
C ILE A 231 -13.14 22.61 6.31
N ALA A 232 -13.89 21.52 6.17
CA ALA A 232 -13.30 20.24 5.80
C ALA A 232 -13.04 20.13 4.30
N THR A 233 -12.03 19.37 3.91
CA THR A 233 -11.82 19.03 2.50
C THR A 233 -13.00 18.21 2.00
N ASN A 234 -13.66 18.67 0.94
CA ASN A 234 -14.85 18.03 0.39
C ASN A 234 -14.49 16.83 -0.50
N ASP A 235 -13.90 15.79 0.10
CA ASP A 235 -13.63 14.50 -0.55
C ASP A 235 -13.81 13.31 0.42
N TYR A 236 -13.96 12.10 -0.15
CA TYR A 236 -14.16 10.87 0.64
C TYR A 236 -12.91 10.40 1.41
N ARG A 237 -11.77 11.10 1.33
CA ARG A 237 -10.60 10.87 2.19
C ARG A 237 -10.71 11.64 3.50
N THR A 238 -11.64 12.55 3.61
CA THR A 238 -11.91 13.27 4.86
C THR A 238 -12.43 12.29 5.89
N ARG A 239 -11.77 12.26 7.05
CA ARG A 239 -12.12 11.33 8.12
C ARG A 239 -13.48 11.70 8.72
N HIS A 240 -14.20 10.71 9.27
CA HIS A 240 -15.52 10.90 9.83
C HIS A 240 -15.61 12.06 10.82
N SER A 241 -14.69 12.11 11.81
CA SER A 241 -14.66 13.18 12.81
C SER A 241 -14.57 14.58 12.20
N HIS A 242 -13.89 14.74 11.04
CA HIS A 242 -13.77 16.02 10.33
C HIS A 242 -14.96 16.31 9.41
N VAL A 243 -15.61 15.30 8.89
CA VAL A 243 -16.90 15.47 8.20
C VAL A 243 -17.94 16.05 9.17
N MET A 244 -17.95 15.60 10.43
CA MET A 244 -18.85 16.11 11.47
C MET A 244 -18.47 17.50 11.99
N LEU A 245 -17.21 17.92 11.84
CA LEU A 245 -16.75 19.27 12.14
C LEU A 245 -17.10 20.28 11.04
N ASP A 246 -17.28 19.84 9.80
CA ASP A 246 -17.54 20.71 8.65
C ASP A 246 -18.73 21.63 8.88
N GLY A 247 -18.52 22.94 8.70
CA GLY A 247 -19.55 23.96 8.95
C GLY A 247 -19.84 24.26 10.41
N GLN A 248 -19.13 23.67 11.39
CA GLN A 248 -19.25 24.13 12.77
C GLN A 248 -18.70 25.52 12.93
N ILE A 249 -19.44 26.39 13.63
CA ILE A 249 -19.03 27.75 13.97
C ILE A 249 -18.70 27.78 15.47
N ALA A 250 -17.61 28.48 15.80
CA ALA A 250 -17.17 28.65 17.16
C ALA A 250 -16.50 30.03 17.37
N PRO A 251 -16.72 30.71 18.51
CA PRO A 251 -15.95 31.88 18.91
C PRO A 251 -14.45 31.59 18.97
N VAL A 252 -13.61 32.60 18.74
CA VAL A 252 -12.13 32.46 18.69
C VAL A 252 -11.56 31.71 19.89
N ASN A 253 -12.09 31.99 21.10
CA ASN A 253 -11.60 31.41 22.35
C ASN A 253 -12.24 30.09 22.76
N LYS A 254 -13.09 29.49 21.90
CA LYS A 254 -13.77 28.22 22.20
C LYS A 254 -13.36 27.15 21.17
N PRO A 255 -13.09 25.92 21.61
CA PRO A 255 -12.77 24.84 20.67
C PRO A 255 -14.02 24.39 19.88
N PHE A 256 -13.75 23.84 18.69
CA PHE A 256 -14.74 23.02 17.97
C PHE A 256 -14.96 21.69 18.71
N LYS A 257 -16.16 21.14 18.58
CA LYS A 257 -16.55 19.90 19.26
C LYS A 257 -16.43 18.71 18.30
N SER A 258 -15.40 17.91 18.50
CA SER A 258 -15.21 16.65 17.78
C SER A 258 -15.59 15.47 18.67
N GLU A 259 -16.02 14.37 18.08
CA GLU A 259 -16.24 13.08 18.77
C GLU A 259 -14.98 12.52 19.46
N LEU A 260 -13.77 12.95 19.00
CA LEU A 260 -12.47 12.57 19.58
C LEU A 260 -11.97 13.57 20.63
N GLY A 261 -12.79 14.54 21.02
CA GLY A 261 -12.44 15.58 21.96
C GLY A 261 -12.34 16.98 21.31
N PRO A 262 -12.12 18.03 22.15
CA PRO A 262 -12.04 19.41 21.67
C PRO A 262 -10.81 19.63 20.77
N ILE A 263 -10.96 20.56 19.81
CA ILE A 263 -9.89 20.96 18.90
C ILE A 263 -10.03 22.44 18.56
N MET A 264 -8.95 23.22 18.71
CA MET A 264 -8.99 24.66 18.45
C MET A 264 -8.97 24.99 16.97
N TYR A 265 -8.15 24.29 16.19
CA TYR A 265 -8.01 24.48 14.74
C TYR A 265 -7.47 23.22 14.08
N PRO A 266 -7.59 23.03 12.77
CA PRO A 266 -6.98 21.89 12.07
C PRO A 266 -5.46 21.83 12.30
N GLY A 267 -4.97 20.69 12.77
CA GLY A 267 -3.55 20.54 13.08
C GLY A 267 -3.14 21.04 14.48
N ASP A 268 -4.09 21.33 15.37
CA ASP A 268 -3.82 21.70 16.75
C ASP A 268 -3.02 20.60 17.48
N PRO A 269 -1.76 20.88 17.91
CA PRO A 269 -0.92 19.87 18.53
C PRO A 269 -1.43 19.36 19.90
N ASN A 270 -2.36 20.08 20.52
CA ASN A 270 -2.95 19.72 21.80
C ASN A 270 -4.19 18.83 21.66
N ALA A 271 -4.72 18.67 20.44
CA ALA A 271 -5.88 17.83 20.18
C ALA A 271 -5.50 16.34 20.05
N HIS A 272 -6.51 15.48 20.04
CA HIS A 272 -6.31 14.05 19.88
C HIS A 272 -5.55 13.73 18.57
N PRO A 273 -4.48 12.93 18.60
CA PRO A 273 -3.62 12.67 17.43
C PRO A 273 -4.37 12.25 16.17
N SER A 274 -5.45 11.47 16.33
CA SER A 274 -6.29 11.04 15.19
C SER A 274 -7.04 12.19 14.52
N ASN A 275 -7.16 13.36 15.15
CA ASN A 275 -7.71 14.57 14.54
C ASN A 275 -6.62 15.44 13.89
N VAL A 276 -5.34 15.23 14.22
CA VAL A 276 -4.24 16.13 13.83
C VAL A 276 -3.52 15.62 12.57
N TYR A 277 -3.04 14.38 12.60
CA TYR A 277 -2.15 13.89 11.55
C TYR A 277 -2.80 13.85 10.16
N GLN A 278 -2.08 14.41 9.15
CA GLN A 278 -2.48 14.44 7.75
C GLN A 278 -3.85 15.09 7.50
N CYS A 279 -4.22 16.04 8.34
CA CYS A 279 -5.39 16.88 8.12
C CYS A 279 -5.18 17.77 6.88
N ARG A 280 -6.27 18.06 6.15
CA ARG A 280 -6.32 18.96 4.99
C ARG A 280 -7.44 19.97 5.12
N CYS A 281 -8.00 20.11 6.32
CA CYS A 281 -9.02 21.08 6.64
C CYS A 281 -8.37 22.43 6.94
N THR A 282 -9.16 23.49 6.83
CA THR A 282 -8.77 24.83 7.24
C THR A 282 -9.88 25.46 8.11
N ILE A 283 -9.66 26.66 8.59
CA ILE A 283 -10.66 27.51 9.23
C ILE A 283 -10.76 28.83 8.50
N ALA A 284 -11.94 29.45 8.53
CA ALA A 284 -12.15 30.79 8.05
C ALA A 284 -13.03 31.60 9.03
N GLU A 285 -13.06 32.89 8.89
CA GLU A 285 -14.00 33.77 9.58
C GLU A 285 -15.43 33.54 9.09
N ALA A 286 -16.34 33.21 10.00
CA ALA A 286 -17.77 33.09 9.75
C ALA A 286 -18.48 34.43 9.92
N SER A 287 -18.09 35.19 10.96
CA SER A 287 -18.57 36.53 11.21
C SER A 287 -17.52 37.40 11.89
N ILE A 288 -17.61 38.73 11.66
CA ILE A 288 -16.84 39.76 12.32
C ILE A 288 -17.82 40.78 12.90
N ASN A 289 -17.80 40.99 14.23
CA ASN A 289 -18.77 41.85 14.96
C ASN A 289 -20.21 41.53 14.59
N GLY A 290 -20.58 40.26 14.49
CA GLY A 290 -21.90 39.78 14.10
C GLY A 290 -22.25 39.94 12.62
N ILE A 291 -21.37 40.57 11.81
CA ILE A 291 -21.56 40.69 10.37
C ILE A 291 -21.01 39.45 9.68
N LYS A 292 -21.88 38.66 9.05
CA LYS A 292 -21.48 37.47 8.29
C LYS A 292 -20.60 37.86 7.10
N ILE A 293 -19.44 37.19 7.03
CA ILE A 293 -18.51 37.39 5.92
C ILE A 293 -19.05 36.63 4.71
N LYS A 294 -19.36 37.40 3.63
CA LYS A 294 -20.01 36.84 2.42
C LYS A 294 -19.04 36.28 1.39
N ASP A 295 -17.72 36.44 1.59
CA ASP A 295 -16.76 36.12 0.56
C ASP A 295 -16.24 34.69 0.63
N GLY A 296 -16.50 34.02 -0.47
CA GLY A 296 -15.68 32.91 -1.00
C GLY A 296 -16.02 31.51 -0.55
N MET A 297 -16.56 31.29 0.64
CA MET A 297 -16.78 29.94 1.17
C MET A 297 -18.18 29.69 1.70
N LYS A 298 -19.19 29.95 0.91
CA LYS A 298 -20.54 29.44 1.21
C LYS A 298 -20.55 27.92 1.02
N TYR A 299 -20.32 27.22 2.12
CA TYR A 299 -20.58 25.78 2.19
C TYR A 299 -22.09 25.47 2.16
N SER A 300 -22.94 26.43 2.53
CA SER A 300 -24.40 26.28 2.60
C SER A 300 -25.09 25.86 1.32
N ASP A 301 -24.48 26.08 0.15
CA ASP A 301 -25.12 25.82 -1.14
C ASP A 301 -24.49 24.66 -1.93
N ARG A 302 -23.61 23.89 -1.32
CA ARG A 302 -22.92 22.77 -1.99
C ARG A 302 -23.23 21.43 -1.33
N TYR A 303 -23.52 20.46 -2.20
CA TYR A 303 -23.58 19.05 -1.79
C TYR A 303 -22.20 18.59 -1.33
N THR A 304 -22.04 18.38 -0.03
CA THR A 304 -20.77 18.03 0.63
C THR A 304 -20.69 16.53 0.95
N VAL A 305 -19.51 16.07 1.36
CA VAL A 305 -19.37 14.69 1.88
C VAL A 305 -20.21 14.47 3.13
N ARG A 306 -20.52 15.53 3.89
CA ARG A 306 -21.41 15.49 5.03
C ARG A 306 -22.85 15.19 4.58
N ASP A 307 -23.35 15.83 3.52
CA ASP A 307 -24.67 15.57 2.98
C ASP A 307 -24.83 14.11 2.53
N VAL A 308 -23.78 13.56 1.91
CA VAL A 308 -23.76 12.12 1.56
C VAL A 308 -23.80 11.25 2.81
N TYR A 309 -23.03 11.57 3.82
CA TYR A 309 -23.01 10.82 5.08
C TYR A 309 -24.37 10.86 5.80
N GLU A 310 -24.96 12.04 5.93
CA GLU A 310 -26.25 12.22 6.58
C GLU A 310 -27.38 11.50 5.83
N LYS A 311 -27.30 11.45 4.49
CA LYS A 311 -28.29 10.80 3.63
C LYS A 311 -28.13 9.28 3.61
N ASP A 312 -26.93 8.75 3.50
CA ASP A 312 -26.62 7.33 3.39
C ASP A 312 -25.21 7.00 3.90
N GLN A 313 -25.12 6.58 5.16
CA GLN A 313 -23.87 6.18 5.80
C GLN A 313 -23.19 5.01 5.09
N LYS A 314 -23.96 4.04 4.57
CA LYS A 314 -23.38 2.87 3.86
C LYS A 314 -22.72 3.31 2.55
N GLU A 315 -23.37 4.18 1.82
CA GLU A 315 -22.83 4.74 0.59
C GLU A 315 -21.56 5.56 0.88
N PHE A 316 -21.58 6.39 1.92
CA PHE A 316 -20.40 7.13 2.36
C PHE A 316 -19.23 6.19 2.67
N ASP A 317 -19.44 5.14 3.47
CA ASP A 317 -18.41 4.18 3.86
C ASP A 317 -17.82 3.44 2.64
N ILE A 318 -18.67 3.08 1.67
CA ILE A 318 -18.23 2.44 0.42
C ILE A 318 -17.30 3.38 -0.36
N ARG A 319 -17.72 4.62 -0.58
CA ARG A 319 -16.94 5.61 -1.32
C ARG A 319 -15.65 5.97 -0.60
N GLN A 320 -15.69 6.04 0.72
CA GLN A 320 -14.49 6.25 1.54
C GLN A 320 -13.48 5.10 1.36
N LYS A 321 -13.93 3.85 1.45
CA LYS A 321 -13.09 2.67 1.19
C LYS A 321 -12.50 2.67 -0.22
N MET A 322 -13.29 3.05 -1.24
CA MET A 322 -12.83 3.20 -2.63
C MET A 322 -11.71 4.24 -2.74
N ALA A 323 -11.88 5.40 -2.10
CA ALA A 323 -10.91 6.49 -2.13
C ALA A 323 -9.61 6.15 -1.39
N TYR A 324 -9.70 5.54 -0.20
CA TYR A 324 -8.53 5.12 0.56
C TYR A 324 -7.71 4.03 -0.13
N ASN A 325 -8.38 3.09 -0.78
CA ASN A 325 -7.73 1.94 -1.39
C ASN A 325 -7.38 2.15 -2.88
N GLU A 326 -7.60 3.32 -3.45
CA GLU A 326 -7.48 3.57 -4.89
C GLU A 326 -6.18 3.06 -5.50
N LYS A 327 -5.02 3.36 -4.89
CA LYS A 327 -3.71 2.90 -5.39
C LYS A 327 -3.58 1.38 -5.34
N ALA A 328 -4.00 0.75 -4.24
CA ALA A 328 -3.95 -0.70 -4.07
C ALA A 328 -4.90 -1.39 -5.05
N ASP A 329 -6.09 -0.86 -5.22
CA ASP A 329 -7.09 -1.38 -6.13
C ASP A 329 -6.67 -1.24 -7.60
N LYS A 330 -6.05 -0.12 -8.00
CA LYS A 330 -5.46 0.03 -9.35
C LYS A 330 -4.38 -1.01 -9.62
N LYS A 331 -3.49 -1.26 -8.63
CA LYS A 331 -2.46 -2.31 -8.74
C LYS A 331 -3.10 -3.69 -8.87
N GLN A 332 -4.11 -3.99 -8.07
CA GLN A 332 -4.85 -5.26 -8.10
C GLN A 332 -5.59 -5.44 -9.42
N TRP A 333 -6.32 -4.44 -9.88
CA TRP A 333 -7.03 -4.48 -11.17
C TRP A 333 -6.08 -4.75 -12.34
N ARG A 334 -4.92 -4.07 -12.40
CA ARG A 334 -3.89 -4.32 -13.42
C ARG A 334 -3.36 -5.76 -13.37
N ALA A 335 -3.12 -6.29 -12.17
CA ALA A 335 -2.68 -7.68 -11.98
C ALA A 335 -3.74 -8.68 -12.45
N TYR A 336 -5.02 -8.42 -12.14
CA TYR A 336 -6.13 -9.28 -12.61
C TYR A 336 -6.29 -9.18 -14.12
N LYS A 337 -6.20 -7.98 -14.70
CA LYS A 337 -6.28 -7.77 -16.14
C LYS A 337 -5.17 -8.48 -16.91
N ALA A 338 -3.95 -8.52 -16.37
CA ALA A 338 -2.83 -9.23 -16.97
C ALA A 338 -3.06 -10.76 -17.04
N VAL A 339 -3.75 -11.34 -16.06
CA VAL A 339 -3.99 -12.80 -15.97
C VAL A 339 -5.31 -13.20 -16.61
N LEU A 340 -6.39 -12.49 -16.33
CA LEU A 340 -7.76 -12.85 -16.73
C LEU A 340 -8.19 -12.18 -18.05
N ARG A 341 -7.45 -11.17 -18.53
CA ARG A 341 -7.70 -10.46 -19.80
C ARG A 341 -9.12 -9.86 -19.85
N GLY A 342 -9.99 -10.39 -20.73
CA GLY A 342 -11.36 -9.91 -20.95
C GLY A 342 -12.37 -10.26 -19.85
N ASP A 343 -12.01 -11.16 -18.93
CA ASP A 343 -12.89 -11.63 -17.85
C ASP A 343 -12.84 -10.72 -16.59
N VAL A 344 -12.21 -9.54 -16.70
CA VAL A 344 -12.14 -8.51 -15.63
C VAL A 344 -12.97 -7.32 -16.05
N PRO A 345 -13.60 -6.58 -15.11
CA PRO A 345 -14.29 -5.34 -15.42
C PRO A 345 -13.45 -4.39 -16.28
N ARG A 346 -14.09 -3.83 -17.32
CA ARG A 346 -13.39 -3.04 -18.36
C ARG A 346 -12.77 -1.78 -17.79
N SER A 347 -13.49 -1.09 -16.93
CA SER A 347 -13.02 0.13 -16.25
C SER A 347 -12.56 -0.14 -14.83
N PHE A 348 -11.69 0.72 -14.32
CA PHE A 348 -11.27 0.68 -12.93
C PHE A 348 -12.44 0.98 -11.97
N SER A 349 -13.32 1.89 -12.37
CA SER A 349 -14.53 2.21 -11.59
C SER A 349 -15.44 0.98 -11.43
N ASP A 350 -15.67 0.22 -12.51
CA ASP A 350 -16.47 -1.01 -12.45
C ASP A 350 -15.83 -2.07 -11.56
N PHE A 351 -14.50 -2.16 -11.57
CA PHE A 351 -13.77 -3.06 -10.69
C PHE A 351 -13.95 -2.69 -9.21
N GLN A 352 -13.87 -1.39 -8.87
CA GLN A 352 -14.15 -0.93 -7.50
C GLN A 352 -15.61 -1.16 -7.12
N ASN A 353 -16.56 -0.86 -8.01
CA ASN A 353 -17.98 -1.15 -7.78
C ASN A 353 -18.22 -2.64 -7.51
N LEU A 354 -17.63 -3.52 -8.32
CA LEU A 354 -17.70 -4.96 -8.09
C LEU A 354 -17.15 -5.33 -6.71
N LYS A 355 -15.96 -4.80 -6.36
CA LYS A 355 -15.26 -5.14 -5.12
C LYS A 355 -15.99 -4.71 -3.86
N TYR A 356 -16.62 -3.52 -3.88
CA TYR A 356 -17.19 -2.92 -2.66
C TYR A 356 -18.71 -3.02 -2.57
N ARG A 357 -19.40 -3.29 -3.68
CA ARG A 357 -20.87 -3.36 -3.73
C ARG A 357 -21.39 -4.77 -4.05
N ASN A 358 -20.56 -5.63 -4.62
CA ASN A 358 -20.94 -7.01 -4.95
C ASN A 358 -19.87 -7.98 -4.49
N SER A 359 -19.84 -8.26 -3.19
CA SER A 359 -18.82 -9.11 -2.57
C SER A 359 -18.80 -10.54 -3.10
N GLU A 360 -19.96 -11.09 -3.47
CA GLU A 360 -20.06 -12.45 -3.99
C GLU A 360 -19.37 -12.59 -5.34
N GLN A 361 -19.72 -11.74 -6.31
CA GLN A 361 -19.09 -11.74 -7.63
C GLN A 361 -17.60 -11.38 -7.55
N TYR A 362 -17.22 -10.54 -6.59
CA TYR A 362 -15.81 -10.23 -6.37
C TYR A 362 -15.01 -11.42 -5.82
N GLU A 363 -15.58 -12.19 -4.89
CA GLU A 363 -14.93 -13.42 -4.40
C GLU A 363 -14.83 -14.48 -5.49
N GLU A 364 -15.84 -14.62 -6.35
CA GLU A 364 -15.76 -15.47 -7.55
C GLU A 364 -14.60 -15.06 -8.47
N LEU A 365 -14.50 -13.76 -8.79
CA LEU A 365 -13.41 -13.22 -9.61
C LEU A 365 -12.03 -13.50 -8.99
N LYS A 366 -11.92 -13.37 -7.68
CA LYS A 366 -10.70 -13.65 -6.91
C LYS A 366 -10.33 -15.13 -6.93
N GLN A 367 -11.31 -16.02 -6.82
CA GLN A 367 -11.11 -17.46 -6.93
C GLN A 367 -10.68 -17.85 -8.35
N TYR A 368 -11.32 -17.26 -9.37
CA TYR A 368 -10.95 -17.48 -10.75
C TYR A 368 -9.53 -16.99 -11.05
N TYR A 369 -9.14 -15.82 -10.55
CA TYR A 369 -7.77 -15.32 -10.68
C TYR A 369 -6.74 -16.29 -10.06
N ARG A 370 -7.00 -16.82 -8.87
CA ARG A 370 -6.14 -17.80 -8.21
C ARG A 370 -6.05 -19.11 -9.00
N TYR A 371 -7.18 -19.56 -9.55
CA TYR A 371 -7.27 -20.75 -10.38
C TYR A 371 -6.48 -20.58 -11.67
N LYS A 372 -6.69 -19.49 -12.40
CA LYS A 372 -6.01 -19.17 -13.65
C LYS A 372 -4.50 -19.08 -13.51
N LYS A 373 -4.00 -18.60 -12.37
CA LYS A 373 -2.55 -18.63 -12.06
C LYS A 373 -1.98 -20.05 -11.92
N ARG A 374 -2.79 -21.03 -11.52
CA ARG A 374 -2.36 -22.44 -11.39
C ARG A 374 -2.54 -23.22 -12.67
N VAL A 375 -3.50 -22.83 -13.49
CA VAL A 375 -3.85 -23.45 -14.77
C VAL A 375 -3.96 -22.34 -15.84
N PRO A 376 -2.83 -21.83 -16.36
CA PRO A 376 -2.80 -20.68 -17.27
C PRO A 376 -3.60 -20.86 -18.56
N GLU A 377 -3.71 -22.10 -19.06
CA GLU A 377 -4.44 -22.46 -20.25
C GLU A 377 -5.97 -22.52 -20.06
N ALA A 378 -6.44 -22.71 -18.82
CA ALA A 378 -7.87 -22.83 -18.51
C ALA A 378 -8.67 -21.56 -18.85
N ASN A 379 -9.90 -21.73 -19.26
CA ASN A 379 -10.88 -20.64 -19.42
C ASN A 379 -11.88 -20.59 -18.26
N LYS A 380 -12.86 -19.68 -18.34
CA LYS A 380 -13.85 -19.50 -17.28
C LYS A 380 -14.78 -20.73 -17.13
N LYS A 381 -15.08 -21.43 -18.23
CA LYS A 381 -15.85 -22.68 -18.20
C LYS A 381 -15.10 -23.77 -17.44
N ASP A 382 -13.80 -23.92 -17.71
CA ASP A 382 -12.95 -24.87 -17.01
C ASP A 382 -12.88 -24.61 -15.50
N PHE A 383 -12.86 -23.33 -15.12
CA PHE A 383 -12.93 -22.93 -13.71
C PHE A 383 -14.22 -23.42 -13.04
N TYR A 384 -15.38 -23.21 -13.68
CA TYR A 384 -16.66 -23.68 -13.13
C TYR A 384 -16.74 -25.21 -13.03
N ILE A 385 -16.22 -25.93 -14.04
CA ILE A 385 -16.11 -27.38 -13.97
C ILE A 385 -15.27 -27.81 -12.77
N ALA A 386 -14.08 -27.19 -12.58
CA ALA A 386 -13.21 -27.49 -11.44
C ALA A 386 -13.91 -27.22 -10.09
N GLN A 387 -14.69 -26.16 -9.98
CA GLN A 387 -15.50 -25.87 -8.80
C GLN A 387 -16.53 -26.96 -8.51
N ARG A 388 -17.33 -27.38 -9.52
CA ARG A 388 -18.35 -28.43 -9.37
C ARG A 388 -17.73 -29.78 -9.00
N ILE A 389 -16.59 -30.15 -9.60
CA ILE A 389 -15.86 -31.38 -9.21
C ILE A 389 -15.44 -31.29 -7.72
N LYS A 390 -14.97 -30.13 -7.29
CA LYS A 390 -14.58 -29.91 -5.89
C LYS A 390 -15.79 -30.00 -4.94
N GLU A 391 -16.94 -29.48 -5.32
CA GLU A 391 -18.18 -29.56 -4.55
C GLU A 391 -18.66 -31.01 -4.34
N LYS A 392 -18.31 -31.91 -5.27
CA LYS A 392 -18.53 -33.37 -5.14
C LYS A 392 -17.57 -34.05 -4.14
N GLY A 393 -16.79 -33.28 -3.38
CA GLY A 393 -15.89 -33.79 -2.36
C GLY A 393 -14.55 -34.31 -2.86
N ILE A 394 -14.19 -34.04 -4.12
CA ILE A 394 -12.91 -34.46 -4.69
C ILE A 394 -11.77 -33.55 -4.17
N VAL A 395 -10.90 -34.12 -3.36
CA VAL A 395 -9.76 -33.43 -2.75
C VAL A 395 -8.56 -33.43 -3.69
N GLY A 396 -7.88 -32.28 -3.81
CA GLY A 396 -6.66 -32.14 -4.58
C GLY A 396 -6.65 -30.86 -5.45
N THR A 397 -5.53 -30.63 -6.14
CA THR A 397 -5.44 -29.55 -7.11
C THR A 397 -5.99 -30.01 -8.45
N ILE A 398 -7.17 -29.53 -8.80
CA ILE A 398 -7.87 -29.87 -10.04
C ILE A 398 -7.34 -29.00 -11.18
N ARG A 399 -6.95 -29.64 -12.29
CA ARG A 399 -6.50 -28.99 -13.53
C ARG A 399 -7.41 -29.35 -14.68
N VAL A 400 -8.16 -28.38 -15.15
CA VAL A 400 -8.96 -28.44 -16.38
C VAL A 400 -8.48 -27.29 -17.27
N PRO A 401 -7.99 -27.54 -18.46
CA PRO A 401 -7.72 -28.87 -19.08
C PRO A 401 -6.64 -29.65 -18.31
N ALA A 402 -6.56 -30.95 -18.58
CA ALA A 402 -5.58 -31.82 -17.91
C ALA A 402 -4.14 -31.34 -18.13
N ALA A 403 -3.28 -31.57 -17.14
CA ALA A 403 -1.85 -31.27 -17.27
C ALA A 403 -1.22 -32.02 -18.43
N LYS A 404 -0.38 -31.34 -19.23
CA LYS A 404 0.37 -32.00 -20.32
C LYS A 404 1.54 -32.79 -19.73
N VAL A 405 1.69 -34.04 -20.16
CA VAL A 405 2.80 -34.93 -19.79
C VAL A 405 3.41 -35.52 -21.06
N VAL A 406 4.74 -35.64 -21.10
CA VAL A 406 5.44 -36.32 -22.17
C VAL A 406 5.28 -37.84 -21.99
N VAL A 407 4.53 -38.47 -22.86
CA VAL A 407 4.17 -39.88 -22.72
C VAL A 407 5.16 -40.85 -23.39
N SER A 408 6.13 -40.36 -24.18
CA SER A 408 7.14 -41.20 -24.87
C SER A 408 7.99 -42.02 -23.92
N ASN A 409 8.33 -41.44 -22.75
CA ASN A 409 9.22 -42.06 -21.75
C ASN A 409 8.45 -42.59 -20.54
N LEU A 410 7.15 -42.88 -20.71
CA LEU A 410 6.32 -43.36 -19.59
C LEU A 410 6.75 -44.76 -19.17
N SER A 411 7.01 -44.96 -17.89
CA SER A 411 7.37 -46.24 -17.28
C SER A 411 6.41 -46.59 -16.14
N VAL A 412 6.39 -47.84 -15.73
CA VAL A 412 5.58 -48.31 -14.59
C VAL A 412 6.40 -48.39 -13.33
N VAL A 413 5.74 -48.31 -12.17
CA VAL A 413 6.38 -48.50 -10.87
C VAL A 413 6.73 -49.98 -10.66
N ASN A 414 5.77 -50.86 -10.99
CA ASN A 414 5.88 -52.33 -10.95
C ASN A 414 4.68 -52.95 -11.71
N ASP A 415 4.66 -54.26 -11.84
CA ASP A 415 3.63 -55.02 -12.59
C ASP A 415 2.22 -54.86 -11.99
N HIS A 416 2.09 -54.45 -10.76
CA HIS A 416 0.80 -54.19 -10.13
C HIS A 416 0.02 -53.08 -10.83
N ALA A 417 0.71 -52.21 -11.59
CA ALA A 417 0.05 -51.19 -12.43
C ALA A 417 -0.92 -51.80 -13.45
N PHE A 418 -0.69 -53.04 -13.88
CA PHE A 418 -1.47 -53.74 -14.90
C PHE A 418 -2.58 -54.65 -14.33
N ARG A 419 -2.82 -54.65 -13.02
CA ARG A 419 -3.79 -55.54 -12.33
C ARG A 419 -5.21 -55.53 -12.85
N HIS A 420 -5.58 -54.44 -13.60
CA HIS A 420 -6.90 -54.24 -14.20
C HIS A 420 -6.94 -54.65 -15.69
N GLY A 421 -5.91 -55.36 -16.18
CA GLY A 421 -5.84 -55.83 -17.57
C GLY A 421 -5.58 -54.72 -18.60
N CYS A 422 -5.14 -53.53 -18.15
CA CYS A 422 -4.75 -52.43 -19.00
C CYS A 422 -3.26 -52.50 -19.33
N THR A 423 -2.86 -51.96 -20.47
CA THR A 423 -1.48 -51.90 -20.95
C THR A 423 -0.85 -50.53 -20.75
N LEU A 424 0.46 -50.43 -20.95
CA LEU A 424 1.15 -49.14 -20.95
C LEU A 424 0.66 -48.20 -22.08
N GLU A 425 0.25 -48.79 -23.23
CA GLU A 425 -0.34 -48.03 -24.33
C GLU A 425 -1.72 -47.45 -23.95
N ASP A 426 -2.52 -48.21 -23.19
CA ASP A 426 -3.76 -47.66 -22.61
C ASP A 426 -3.47 -46.46 -21.65
N ALA A 427 -2.44 -46.59 -20.85
CA ALA A 427 -2.03 -45.47 -19.96
C ALA A 427 -1.66 -44.21 -20.77
N LYS A 428 -0.86 -44.37 -21.83
CA LYS A 428 -0.50 -43.28 -22.74
C LYS A 428 -1.74 -42.65 -23.39
N LYS A 429 -2.66 -43.51 -23.89
CA LYS A 429 -3.93 -43.10 -24.50
C LYS A 429 -4.78 -42.29 -23.50
N TYR A 430 -4.94 -42.79 -22.26
CA TYR A 430 -5.76 -42.14 -21.24
C TYR A 430 -5.15 -40.80 -20.78
N ILE A 431 -3.83 -40.69 -20.68
CA ILE A 431 -3.16 -39.42 -20.40
C ILE A 431 -3.37 -38.42 -21.56
N LYS A 432 -3.17 -38.86 -22.81
CA LYS A 432 -3.32 -38.01 -23.99
C LYS A 432 -4.74 -37.48 -24.16
N ASN A 433 -5.75 -38.31 -23.86
CA ASN A 433 -7.18 -37.98 -24.00
C ASN A 433 -7.78 -37.44 -22.67
N ALA A 434 -6.98 -37.21 -21.63
CA ALA A 434 -7.47 -36.75 -20.35
C ALA A 434 -8.17 -35.40 -20.47
N LYS A 435 -9.35 -35.27 -19.87
CA LYS A 435 -10.13 -34.05 -19.76
C LYS A 435 -9.70 -33.25 -18.53
N VAL A 436 -9.33 -33.94 -17.46
CA VAL A 436 -8.94 -33.36 -16.18
C VAL A 436 -7.78 -34.14 -15.57
N SER A 437 -6.92 -33.43 -14.83
CA SER A 437 -5.93 -34.06 -13.97
C SER A 437 -6.07 -33.52 -12.55
N ILE A 438 -5.80 -34.38 -11.55
CA ILE A 438 -5.88 -34.03 -10.14
C ILE A 438 -4.55 -34.35 -9.46
N LYS A 439 -3.91 -33.33 -8.89
CA LYS A 439 -2.71 -33.51 -8.05
C LYS A 439 -3.12 -33.72 -6.59
N ARG A 440 -2.61 -34.79 -6.00
CA ARG A 440 -2.83 -35.13 -4.58
C ARG A 440 -1.51 -35.33 -3.89
N SER A 441 -1.36 -34.74 -2.68
CA SER A 441 -0.21 -35.00 -1.82
C SER A 441 -0.38 -36.39 -1.19
N LYS A 442 0.67 -37.20 -1.23
CA LYS A 442 0.81 -38.46 -0.50
C LYS A 442 2.11 -38.45 0.29
N TRP A 443 2.36 -39.51 1.06
CA TRP A 443 3.55 -39.65 1.90
C TRP A 443 4.87 -39.62 1.11
N ASP A 444 4.85 -40.06 -0.16
CA ASP A 444 5.98 -40.15 -1.09
C ASP A 444 6.04 -38.96 -2.07
N GLY A 445 5.18 -37.93 -1.92
CA GLY A 445 5.18 -36.73 -2.73
C GLY A 445 3.87 -36.43 -3.47
N MET A 446 3.95 -35.66 -4.55
CA MET A 446 2.77 -35.22 -5.31
C MET A 446 2.41 -36.20 -6.42
N HIS A 447 1.34 -36.93 -6.26
CA HIS A 447 0.76 -37.81 -7.28
C HIS A 447 -0.13 -37.03 -8.24
N THR A 448 -0.18 -37.45 -9.52
CA THR A 448 -1.06 -36.85 -10.53
C THR A 448 -1.95 -37.93 -11.15
N ASN A 449 -3.25 -37.80 -11.01
CA ASN A 449 -4.24 -38.70 -11.59
C ASN A 449 -4.86 -38.04 -12.80
N PHE A 450 -4.83 -38.73 -13.93
CA PHE A 450 -5.42 -38.30 -15.21
C PHE A 450 -6.73 -39.05 -15.44
N TYR A 451 -7.77 -38.33 -15.87
CA TYR A 451 -9.10 -38.88 -16.12
C TYR A 451 -9.53 -38.55 -17.55
N SER A 452 -9.82 -39.59 -18.31
CA SER A 452 -10.42 -39.54 -19.62
C SER A 452 -11.77 -40.29 -19.62
N LEU A 453 -12.59 -40.11 -20.65
CA LEU A 453 -13.89 -40.83 -20.78
C LEU A 453 -13.73 -42.32 -20.96
N GLU A 454 -12.55 -42.80 -21.34
CA GLU A 454 -12.26 -44.22 -21.63
C GLU A 454 -11.56 -44.92 -20.47
N GLY A 455 -10.82 -44.20 -19.66
CA GLY A 455 -10.05 -44.73 -18.55
C GLY A 455 -9.30 -43.68 -17.74
N ALA A 456 -8.59 -44.11 -16.70
CA ALA A 456 -7.79 -43.24 -15.84
C ALA A 456 -6.39 -43.82 -15.64
N THR A 457 -5.39 -42.91 -15.57
CA THR A 457 -3.99 -43.26 -15.30
C THR A 457 -3.49 -42.47 -14.12
N TYR A 458 -2.92 -43.15 -13.15
CA TYR A 458 -2.38 -42.54 -11.91
C TYR A 458 -0.86 -42.59 -11.95
N LEU A 459 -0.24 -41.43 -11.86
CA LEU A 459 1.22 -41.28 -11.76
C LEU A 459 1.65 -41.03 -10.33
N ASN A 460 2.77 -41.64 -9.92
CA ASN A 460 3.42 -41.35 -8.62
C ASN A 460 4.19 -40.02 -8.66
N ALA A 461 4.91 -39.69 -7.59
CA ALA A 461 5.68 -38.44 -7.48
C ALA A 461 6.84 -38.36 -8.48
N GLU A 462 7.38 -39.50 -8.95
CA GLU A 462 8.44 -39.58 -9.96
C GLU A 462 7.90 -39.53 -11.39
N GLY A 463 6.57 -39.47 -11.59
CA GLY A 463 5.92 -39.48 -12.89
C GLY A 463 5.78 -40.89 -13.51
N LYS A 464 6.04 -41.95 -12.74
CA LYS A 464 5.84 -43.35 -13.18
C LYS A 464 4.39 -43.78 -12.96
N VAL A 465 3.90 -44.67 -13.84
CA VAL A 465 2.55 -45.21 -13.75
C VAL A 465 2.42 -46.12 -12.53
N ASN A 466 1.53 -45.78 -11.61
CA ASN A 466 1.24 -46.53 -10.41
C ASN A 466 -0.02 -47.40 -10.55
N ALA A 467 -1.01 -46.97 -11.36
CA ALA A 467 -2.23 -47.72 -11.63
C ALA A 467 -2.89 -47.25 -12.94
N ILE A 468 -3.53 -48.16 -13.63
CA ILE A 468 -4.31 -47.91 -14.87
C ILE A 468 -5.68 -48.55 -14.67
N TYR A 469 -6.73 -47.81 -14.99
CA TYR A 469 -8.12 -48.25 -14.85
C TYR A 469 -8.86 -48.06 -16.18
N ALA A 470 -9.47 -49.11 -16.70
CA ALA A 470 -10.45 -48.97 -17.80
C ALA A 470 -11.78 -48.41 -17.26
N LYS A 471 -12.67 -47.91 -18.13
CA LYS A 471 -13.98 -47.36 -17.74
C LYS A 471 -14.79 -48.27 -16.83
N LYS A 472 -14.77 -49.58 -17.04
CA LYS A 472 -15.46 -50.59 -16.22
C LYS A 472 -14.93 -50.73 -14.79
N ASP A 473 -13.68 -50.33 -14.59
CA ASP A 473 -12.97 -50.51 -13.31
C ASP A 473 -12.78 -49.15 -12.56
N PHE A 474 -13.55 -48.16 -12.91
CA PHE A 474 -13.42 -46.82 -12.31
C PHE A 474 -13.60 -46.85 -10.78
N GLN A 475 -12.75 -46.20 -10.09
CA GLN A 475 -12.87 -46.01 -8.66
C GLN A 475 -14.04 -45.09 -8.32
N LYS A 476 -14.56 -45.17 -7.08
CA LYS A 476 -15.75 -44.47 -6.58
C LYS A 476 -15.83 -42.99 -6.94
N ASP A 477 -14.71 -42.30 -7.04
CA ASP A 477 -14.67 -40.86 -7.35
C ASP A 477 -14.65 -40.56 -8.86
N THR A 478 -14.25 -41.52 -9.69
CA THR A 478 -14.05 -41.31 -11.14
C THR A 478 -15.34 -40.95 -11.86
N PRO A 479 -16.48 -41.64 -11.64
CA PRO A 479 -17.74 -41.26 -12.26
C PRO A 479 -18.16 -39.85 -11.96
N LYS A 480 -18.01 -39.40 -10.70
CA LYS A 480 -18.35 -38.03 -10.26
C LYS A 480 -17.54 -36.97 -11.02
N ILE A 481 -16.29 -37.28 -11.37
CA ILE A 481 -15.42 -36.37 -12.14
C ILE A 481 -15.91 -36.36 -13.60
N LEU A 482 -16.20 -37.51 -14.15
CA LEU A 482 -16.55 -37.67 -15.60
C LEU A 482 -17.93 -37.12 -15.93
N GLU A 483 -18.88 -37.09 -14.98
CA GLU A 483 -20.20 -36.45 -15.13
C GLU A 483 -20.12 -35.00 -15.61
N GLU A 484 -19.01 -34.30 -15.36
CA GLU A 484 -18.81 -32.92 -15.80
C GLU A 484 -18.41 -32.78 -17.27
N PHE A 485 -18.14 -33.90 -17.97
CA PHE A 485 -17.66 -33.95 -19.35
C PHE A 485 -18.55 -34.78 -20.26
N GLU A 486 -19.59 -35.40 -19.73
CA GLU A 486 -20.66 -36.07 -20.49
C GLU A 486 -21.73 -35.07 -20.94
#